data_1def3c30c8fec40956af54064138bfc9
#
_entry.id   1def3c30c8fec40956af54064138bfc9
#
_cell.length_a   1.000
_cell.length_b   1.000
_cell.length_c   1.000
_cell.angle_alpha   90.00
_cell.angle_beta   90.00
_cell.angle_gamma   90.00
#
_symmetry.space_group_name_H-M   'P 1'
#
loop_
_entity.id
_entity.type
_entity.pdbx_description
1 polymer ?
#
loop_
_entity_poly.entity_id
_entity_poly.type
_entity_poly.pdbx_seq_one_letter_code
_entity_poly.pdbx_strand_id
1 'polypeptide(L)'
;DSPIERKNTLDRIVSGEASLLYIAPESLRSKTIEKVLMGRTVVRIVIDEAHCFSAWGQDFRIEYMHIADFIRQLQAKKGIDKPIPVSCFTATAKPKVVSDITDYFRDNLGLELKLYTTDAVRTNLHYTVLHRSEDEKYPTLRNRLFDCKTPAIVYVTRTKTAEKIAGRLNRDGLEARAFHGQMDIREKVKAQDDFINDRVRIIVATSAFGMGVDKSDVGLVVHYEISDSLENYIQEAGRAGRDVTSNADCYVLYNDDDLNRHFTLLNQTKLTLSEINQVWSAIKSLTSKRSTITISALEIARKAGWDEIRDIETKVKSAIAALENAGFIRRGMNSPRIFATSIVPRTMDEAVEKILSCNELTEEDKVNARRIIKSLISERSRAKAGTAEAESRVDYLSDMLGIEIRKVINVVESMRMNGILARDNDMTAYLRISQIRKLEFYGKLEQSIIDSISGDEYKFSLKELNEKAIAEGISSSTVKDIRTILYFWTIKGYMEKASLSDEHIDIRLRVPTDDLKGMAEQRTAIAKYVLGKFKFQPHEGEQDIMVNFSLTELVMG
;
A
#
# COMPACT_ATOMS: atom_id res chain seq x y z
N ASP A 1 1.97 -6.84 5.87
CA ASP A 1 1.39 -7.75 6.86
C ASP A 1 -0.10 -7.45 7.00
N SER A 2 -0.92 -8.50 7.11
CA SER A 2 -2.31 -8.37 7.49
C SER A 2 -2.43 -7.79 8.91
N PRO A 3 -3.58 -7.22 9.31
CA PRO A 3 -3.77 -6.71 10.67
C PRO A 3 -3.51 -7.76 11.75
N ILE A 4 -3.82 -9.04 11.48
CA ILE A 4 -3.59 -10.16 12.39
C ILE A 4 -2.09 -10.46 12.50
N GLU A 5 -1.38 -10.56 11.38
CA GLU A 5 0.07 -10.76 11.37
C GLU A 5 0.79 -9.62 12.08
N ARG A 6 0.37 -8.39 11.84
CA ARG A 6 0.92 -7.22 12.52
C ARG A 6 0.73 -7.27 14.03
N LYS A 7 -0.47 -7.68 14.50
CA LYS A 7 -0.73 -7.88 15.93
C LYS A 7 0.18 -8.97 16.50
N ASN A 8 0.23 -10.13 15.86
CA ASN A 8 1.09 -11.24 16.28
C ASN A 8 2.56 -10.84 16.34
N THR A 9 3.01 -10.05 15.35
CA THR A 9 4.39 -9.51 15.32
C THR A 9 4.63 -8.59 16.51
N LEU A 10 3.71 -7.68 16.82
CA LEU A 10 3.82 -6.78 17.97
C LEU A 10 3.83 -7.56 19.30
N ASP A 11 2.97 -8.56 19.46
CA ASP A 11 2.90 -9.40 20.64
C ASP A 11 4.23 -10.17 20.84
N ARG A 12 4.80 -10.74 19.78
CA ARG A 12 6.12 -11.41 19.81
C ARG A 12 7.28 -10.46 20.15
N ILE A 13 7.20 -9.19 19.74
CA ILE A 13 8.21 -8.20 20.13
C ILE A 13 8.07 -7.90 21.62
N VAL A 14 6.86 -7.67 22.12
CA VAL A 14 6.59 -7.37 23.53
C VAL A 14 6.98 -8.53 24.42
N SER A 15 6.66 -9.78 24.06
CA SER A 15 7.01 -10.99 24.81
C SER A 15 8.52 -11.28 24.83
N GLY A 16 9.30 -10.67 23.96
CA GLY A 16 10.74 -10.90 23.88
C GLY A 16 11.18 -12.00 22.93
N GLU A 17 10.25 -12.65 22.23
CA GLU A 17 10.56 -13.68 21.24
C GLU A 17 11.25 -13.15 20.00
N ALA A 18 10.94 -11.90 19.60
CA ALA A 18 11.57 -11.25 18.46
C ALA A 18 12.75 -10.37 18.92
N SER A 19 13.94 -10.66 18.41
CA SER A 19 15.17 -9.89 18.65
C SER A 19 15.54 -8.93 17.52
N LEU A 20 14.91 -9.07 16.35
CA LEU A 20 15.12 -8.23 15.17
C LEU A 20 13.76 -7.69 14.70
N LEU A 21 13.69 -6.38 14.47
CA LEU A 21 12.48 -5.69 14.01
C LEU A 21 12.80 -4.86 12.77
N TYR A 22 12.16 -5.20 11.65
CA TYR A 22 12.18 -4.39 10.43
C TYR A 22 11.07 -3.35 10.50
N ILE A 23 11.44 -2.07 10.32
CA ILE A 23 10.52 -0.93 10.41
C ILE A 23 10.75 -0.02 9.22
N ALA A 24 9.69 0.41 8.55
CA ALA A 24 9.78 1.50 7.59
C ALA A 24 9.95 2.85 8.32
N PRO A 25 10.75 3.79 7.81
CA PRO A 25 11.00 5.08 8.47
C PRO A 25 9.72 5.85 8.80
N GLU A 26 8.69 5.76 7.95
CA GLU A 26 7.39 6.38 8.15
C GLU A 26 6.70 5.89 9.43
N SER A 27 6.98 4.65 9.82
CA SER A 27 6.40 4.02 11.02
C SER A 27 7.01 4.53 12.32
N LEU A 28 8.18 5.18 12.28
CA LEU A 28 8.81 5.78 13.47
C LEU A 28 7.97 6.90 14.10
N ARG A 29 7.06 7.49 13.33
CA ARG A 29 6.09 8.48 13.84
C ARG A 29 4.83 7.83 14.46
N SER A 30 4.78 6.49 14.52
CA SER A 30 3.68 5.74 15.13
C SER A 30 3.86 5.61 16.65
N LYS A 31 2.81 5.95 17.40
CA LYS A 31 2.78 5.75 18.86
C LYS A 31 2.88 4.28 19.25
N THR A 32 2.34 3.38 18.45
CA THR A 32 2.42 1.93 18.68
C THR A 32 3.87 1.46 18.64
N ILE A 33 4.63 1.87 17.62
CA ILE A 33 6.06 1.53 17.50
C ILE A 33 6.85 2.15 18.66
N GLU A 34 6.60 3.40 19.02
CA GLU A 34 7.23 4.04 20.16
C GLU A 34 6.99 3.24 21.46
N LYS A 35 5.74 2.85 21.76
CA LYS A 35 5.41 2.06 22.97
C LYS A 35 6.12 0.71 22.98
N VAL A 36 6.13 0.01 21.86
CA VAL A 36 6.81 -1.29 21.73
C VAL A 36 8.31 -1.15 21.99
N LEU A 37 8.95 -0.17 21.37
CA LEU A 37 10.40 0.06 21.57
C LEU A 37 10.72 0.58 22.98
N MET A 38 9.80 1.30 23.62
CA MET A 38 9.95 1.69 25.04
C MET A 38 10.00 0.46 25.96
N GLY A 39 9.23 -0.57 25.69
CA GLY A 39 9.21 -1.83 26.45
C GLY A 39 10.40 -2.76 26.22
N ARG A 40 11.27 -2.48 25.23
CA ARG A 40 12.38 -3.36 24.83
C ARG A 40 13.74 -2.64 24.91
N THR A 41 14.81 -3.39 25.21
CA THR A 41 16.17 -2.84 25.11
C THR A 41 16.58 -2.80 23.64
N VAL A 42 16.80 -1.60 23.12
CA VAL A 42 17.31 -1.39 21.76
C VAL A 42 18.83 -1.31 21.82
N VAL A 43 19.49 -2.34 21.32
CA VAL A 43 20.96 -2.47 21.39
C VAL A 43 21.67 -1.85 20.18
N ARG A 44 20.97 -1.74 19.04
CA ARG A 44 21.51 -1.18 17.78
C ARG A 44 20.38 -0.76 16.87
N ILE A 45 20.60 0.27 16.10
CA ILE A 45 19.74 0.69 14.98
C ILE A 45 20.54 0.49 13.71
N VAL A 46 19.95 -0.27 12.79
CA VAL A 46 20.53 -0.52 11.46
C VAL A 46 19.67 0.20 10.44
N ILE A 47 20.30 0.98 9.61
CA ILE A 47 19.65 1.78 8.57
C ILE A 47 20.15 1.28 7.22
N ASP A 48 19.25 0.69 6.49
CA ASP A 48 19.48 0.26 5.11
C ASP A 48 19.14 1.40 4.14
N GLU A 49 19.70 1.33 2.94
CA GLU A 49 19.57 2.37 1.90
C GLU A 49 19.87 3.80 2.43
N ALA A 50 20.95 3.92 3.19
CA ALA A 50 21.30 5.17 3.86
C ALA A 50 21.56 6.34 2.89
N HIS A 51 21.73 6.09 1.60
CA HIS A 51 21.79 7.15 0.57
C HIS A 51 20.51 8.02 0.56
N CYS A 52 19.38 7.51 1.08
CA CYS A 52 18.15 8.27 1.24
C CYS A 52 18.25 9.49 2.18
N PHE A 53 19.32 9.62 2.98
CA PHE A 53 19.59 10.83 3.77
C PHE A 53 20.03 12.02 2.94
N SER A 54 20.62 11.77 1.76
CA SER A 54 21.21 12.83 0.95
C SER A 54 20.25 13.30 -0.14
N ALA A 55 20.07 14.61 -0.24
CA ALA A 55 19.34 15.22 -1.37
C ALA A 55 20.07 15.01 -2.71
N TRP A 56 21.34 14.63 -2.68
CA TRP A 56 22.15 14.22 -3.83
C TRP A 56 22.11 12.71 -4.05
N GLY A 57 21.52 11.97 -3.11
CA GLY A 57 21.11 10.59 -3.28
C GLY A 57 19.85 10.54 -4.13
N GLN A 58 19.69 9.45 -4.86
CA GLN A 58 18.66 9.34 -5.89
C GLN A 58 17.26 9.24 -5.36
N ASP A 59 17.10 8.56 -4.21
CA ASP A 59 15.83 8.32 -3.53
C ASP A 59 15.78 9.06 -2.20
N PHE A 60 16.06 10.39 -2.23
CA PHE A 60 15.91 11.19 -1.01
C PHE A 60 14.54 10.99 -0.38
N ARG A 61 14.53 10.49 0.85
CA ARG A 61 13.32 10.28 1.64
C ARG A 61 13.36 11.14 2.89
N ILE A 62 12.45 12.06 2.96
CA ILE A 62 12.37 13.00 4.08
C ILE A 62 12.16 12.29 5.42
N GLU A 63 11.52 11.12 5.41
CA GLU A 63 11.28 10.31 6.61
C GLU A 63 12.60 9.87 7.27
N TYR A 64 13.68 9.71 6.50
CA TYR A 64 15.02 9.42 7.03
C TYR A 64 15.55 10.56 7.90
N MET A 65 15.23 11.81 7.57
CA MET A 65 15.64 12.98 8.36
C MET A 65 15.02 13.02 9.77
N HIS A 66 13.99 12.22 10.03
CA HIS A 66 13.38 12.08 11.35
C HIS A 66 14.07 11.02 12.23
N ILE A 67 14.90 10.16 11.68
CA ILE A 67 15.49 9.01 12.40
C ILE A 67 16.32 9.47 13.61
N ALA A 68 17.16 10.48 13.46
CA ALA A 68 17.96 10.99 14.57
C ALA A 68 17.12 11.60 15.68
N ASP A 69 16.08 12.35 15.34
CA ASP A 69 15.14 12.90 16.33
C ASP A 69 14.42 11.80 17.09
N PHE A 70 14.00 10.75 16.40
CA PHE A 70 13.39 9.58 17.01
C PHE A 70 14.36 8.88 17.99
N ILE A 71 15.60 8.64 17.58
CA ILE A 71 16.64 8.02 18.43
C ILE A 71 16.87 8.86 19.68
N ARG A 72 17.02 10.17 19.52
CA ARG A 72 17.22 11.11 20.63
C ARG A 72 16.06 11.07 21.62
N GLN A 73 14.84 11.11 21.11
CA GLN A 73 13.64 11.04 21.95
C GLN A 73 13.50 9.68 22.66
N LEU A 74 13.81 8.58 21.98
CA LEU A 74 13.78 7.24 22.56
C LEU A 74 14.80 7.12 23.69
N GLN A 75 16.05 7.59 23.48
CA GLN A 75 17.09 7.58 24.50
C GLN A 75 16.70 8.42 25.72
N ALA A 76 16.23 9.64 25.50
CA ALA A 76 15.78 10.53 26.58
C ALA A 76 14.65 9.93 27.41
N LYS A 77 13.61 9.35 26.76
CA LYS A 77 12.49 8.73 27.47
C LYS A 77 12.86 7.47 28.24
N LYS A 78 13.89 6.75 27.77
CA LYS A 78 14.41 5.54 28.45
C LYS A 78 15.46 5.84 29.53
N GLY A 79 15.93 7.07 29.64
CA GLY A 79 17.07 7.41 30.51
C GLY A 79 18.36 6.71 30.11
N ILE A 80 18.61 6.58 28.80
CA ILE A 80 19.82 5.94 28.29
C ILE A 80 20.92 7.00 28.12
N ASP A 81 21.98 6.92 28.92
CA ASP A 81 23.10 7.86 28.88
C ASP A 81 24.07 7.56 27.73
N LYS A 82 24.25 6.27 27.38
CA LYS A 82 25.11 5.88 26.27
C LYS A 82 24.36 5.91 24.95
N PRO A 83 24.91 6.54 23.91
CA PRO A 83 24.27 6.56 22.60
C PRO A 83 23.99 5.13 22.08
N ILE A 84 22.79 4.92 21.54
CA ILE A 84 22.47 3.66 20.84
C ILE A 84 23.33 3.58 19.58
N PRO A 85 24.12 2.51 19.38
CA PRO A 85 24.95 2.35 18.18
C PRO A 85 24.10 2.38 16.90
N VAL A 86 24.57 3.12 15.90
CA VAL A 86 23.95 3.20 14.57
C VAL A 86 24.88 2.56 13.55
N SER A 87 24.30 1.78 12.63
CA SER A 87 25.01 1.26 11.44
C SER A 87 24.21 1.62 10.20
N CYS A 88 24.88 2.24 9.23
CA CYS A 88 24.29 2.65 7.96
C CYS A 88 24.85 1.79 6.84
N PHE A 89 23.97 1.27 5.99
CA PHE A 89 24.32 0.48 4.82
C PHE A 89 23.78 1.14 3.55
N THR A 90 24.58 1.13 2.51
CA THR A 90 24.16 1.57 1.18
C THR A 90 25.02 0.90 0.12
N ALA A 91 24.39 0.48 -0.99
CA ALA A 91 25.10 -0.08 -2.13
C ALA A 91 25.74 1.00 -3.02
N THR A 92 25.23 2.22 -2.94
CA THR A 92 25.63 3.34 -3.81
C THR A 92 25.93 4.57 -2.96
N ALA A 93 27.20 4.92 -2.81
CA ALA A 93 27.58 6.07 -2.03
C ALA A 93 28.66 6.90 -2.75
N LYS A 94 28.25 7.98 -3.40
CA LYS A 94 29.16 9.03 -3.85
C LYS A 94 29.81 9.71 -2.64
N PRO A 95 31.01 10.29 -2.76
CA PRO A 95 31.69 10.97 -1.64
C PRO A 95 30.79 12.00 -0.92
N LYS A 96 29.97 12.72 -1.68
CA LYS A 96 29.03 13.70 -1.12
C LYS A 96 27.91 13.03 -0.28
N VAL A 97 27.39 11.88 -0.73
CA VAL A 97 26.39 11.11 0.01
C VAL A 97 26.96 10.59 1.33
N VAL A 98 28.20 10.09 1.30
CA VAL A 98 28.91 9.64 2.52
C VAL A 98 29.08 10.80 3.50
N SER A 99 29.53 11.99 3.02
CA SER A 99 29.63 13.18 3.84
C SER A 99 28.29 13.57 4.47
N ASP A 100 27.21 13.62 3.67
CA ASP A 100 25.89 13.98 4.17
C ASP A 100 25.40 13.02 5.27
N ILE A 101 25.64 11.72 5.13
CA ILE A 101 25.27 10.72 6.16
C ILE A 101 26.09 10.93 7.43
N THR A 102 27.42 11.07 7.31
CA THR A 102 28.29 11.23 8.48
C THR A 102 28.03 12.53 9.20
N ASP A 103 27.85 13.62 8.47
CA ASP A 103 27.51 14.94 9.02
C ASP A 103 26.16 14.90 9.72
N TYR A 104 25.16 14.24 9.14
CA TYR A 104 23.84 14.10 9.73
C TYR A 104 23.87 13.44 11.12
N PHE A 105 24.58 12.33 11.29
CA PHE A 105 24.67 11.64 12.57
C PHE A 105 25.57 12.35 13.58
N ARG A 106 26.65 12.98 13.12
CA ARG A 106 27.49 13.82 13.98
C ARG A 106 26.71 15.01 14.51
N ASP A 107 26.05 15.76 13.65
CA ASP A 107 25.38 17.02 14.02
C ASP A 107 24.10 16.79 14.85
N ASN A 108 23.39 15.69 14.60
CA ASN A 108 22.12 15.39 15.28
C ASN A 108 22.26 14.51 16.53
N LEU A 109 23.23 13.61 16.58
CA LEU A 109 23.39 12.64 17.69
C LEU A 109 24.79 12.65 18.32
N GLY A 110 25.73 13.44 17.82
CA GLY A 110 27.13 13.41 18.26
C GLY A 110 27.84 12.08 17.96
N LEU A 111 27.40 11.36 16.94
CA LEU A 111 27.95 10.07 16.56
C LEU A 111 28.96 10.21 15.42
N GLU A 112 30.22 9.81 15.67
CA GLU A 112 31.24 9.70 14.64
C GLU A 112 31.13 8.31 13.98
N LEU A 113 30.66 8.27 12.74
CA LEU A 113 30.54 7.03 11.98
C LEU A 113 31.88 6.64 11.36
N LYS A 114 32.29 5.39 11.57
CA LYS A 114 33.46 4.83 10.89
C LYS A 114 33.04 4.28 9.52
N LEU A 115 33.73 4.76 8.48
CA LEU A 115 33.48 4.33 7.11
C LEU A 115 34.19 3.01 6.80
N TYR A 116 33.47 2.06 6.24
CA TYR A 116 34.00 0.83 5.66
C TYR A 116 33.53 0.77 4.20
N THR A 117 34.49 0.68 3.29
CA THR A 117 34.25 0.55 1.85
C THR A 117 34.97 -0.65 1.29
N THR A 118 34.40 -1.26 0.28
CA THR A 118 35.06 -2.29 -0.53
C THR A 118 35.02 -1.85 -1.98
N ASP A 119 36.02 -2.20 -2.74
CA ASP A 119 35.98 -2.05 -4.19
C ASP A 119 34.94 -3.02 -4.76
N ALA A 120 33.78 -2.48 -5.14
CA ALA A 120 32.67 -3.25 -5.61
C ALA A 120 32.63 -3.45 -7.14
N VAL A 121 33.82 -3.52 -7.78
CA VAL A 121 33.87 -3.77 -9.22
C VAL A 121 33.46 -5.22 -9.50
N ARG A 122 32.32 -5.38 -10.15
CA ARG A 122 31.78 -6.67 -10.56
C ARG A 122 32.36 -7.08 -11.92
N THR A 123 33.49 -7.79 -11.91
CA THR A 123 34.20 -8.20 -13.12
C THR A 123 33.47 -9.30 -13.92
N ASN A 124 32.53 -9.98 -13.30
CA ASN A 124 31.71 -11.01 -13.92
C ASN A 124 30.47 -10.47 -14.66
N LEU A 125 30.24 -9.14 -14.66
CA LEU A 125 29.13 -8.52 -15.39
C LEU A 125 29.64 -7.87 -16.67
N HIS A 126 29.04 -8.21 -17.81
CA HIS A 126 29.34 -7.65 -19.12
C HIS A 126 28.29 -6.63 -19.51
N TYR A 127 28.64 -5.35 -19.51
CA TYR A 127 27.73 -4.26 -19.83
C TYR A 127 27.77 -3.91 -21.30
N THR A 128 26.62 -3.88 -21.96
CA THR A 128 26.48 -3.54 -23.37
C THR A 128 25.30 -2.57 -23.59
N VAL A 129 25.58 -1.46 -24.25
CA VAL A 129 24.56 -0.48 -24.65
C VAL A 129 24.31 -0.61 -26.15
N LEU A 130 23.07 -0.82 -26.56
CA LEU A 130 22.68 -0.96 -27.94
C LEU A 130 21.68 0.17 -28.30
N HIS A 131 22.06 1.00 -29.23
CA HIS A 131 21.12 1.95 -29.82
C HIS A 131 20.17 1.20 -30.76
N ARG A 132 18.87 1.28 -30.49
CA ARG A 132 17.82 0.58 -31.23
C ARG A 132 16.59 1.47 -31.38
N SER A 133 16.05 1.53 -32.59
CA SER A 133 14.73 2.11 -32.81
C SER A 133 13.65 1.35 -32.05
N GLU A 134 12.50 1.96 -31.81
CA GLU A 134 11.40 1.32 -31.05
C GLU A 134 10.99 -0.03 -31.67
N ASP A 135 10.98 -0.13 -33.01
CA ASP A 135 10.63 -1.35 -33.73
C ASP A 135 11.70 -2.44 -33.60
N GLU A 136 12.97 -2.07 -33.43
CA GLU A 136 14.09 -3.00 -33.30
C GLU A 136 14.30 -3.50 -31.86
N LYS A 137 13.80 -2.76 -30.86
CA LYS A 137 13.99 -3.15 -29.45
C LYS A 137 13.44 -4.53 -29.15
N TYR A 138 12.21 -4.81 -29.55
CA TYR A 138 11.59 -6.10 -29.24
C TYR A 138 12.25 -7.28 -29.95
N PRO A 139 12.52 -7.27 -31.27
CA PRO A 139 13.29 -8.33 -31.92
C PRO A 139 14.65 -8.55 -31.26
N THR A 140 15.35 -7.49 -30.89
CA THR A 140 16.64 -7.57 -30.19
C THR A 140 16.49 -8.27 -28.84
N LEU A 141 15.53 -7.83 -28.01
CA LEU A 141 15.21 -8.45 -26.73
C LEU A 141 14.91 -9.95 -26.88
N ARG A 142 13.99 -10.28 -27.79
CA ARG A 142 13.56 -11.66 -28.02
C ARG A 142 14.75 -12.56 -28.39
N ASN A 143 15.60 -12.12 -29.31
CA ASN A 143 16.76 -12.90 -29.73
C ASN A 143 17.73 -13.14 -28.56
N ARG A 144 18.01 -12.12 -27.74
CA ARG A 144 18.86 -12.27 -26.54
C ARG A 144 18.28 -13.25 -25.53
N LEU A 145 16.95 -13.22 -25.34
CA LEU A 145 16.25 -14.15 -24.44
C LEU A 145 16.19 -15.59 -25.00
N PHE A 146 16.20 -15.77 -26.33
CA PHE A 146 16.30 -17.09 -26.96
C PHE A 146 17.69 -17.71 -26.80
N ASP A 147 18.73 -16.88 -26.95
CA ASP A 147 20.13 -17.33 -26.83
C ASP A 147 20.48 -17.63 -25.35
N CYS A 148 19.92 -16.89 -24.42
CA CYS A 148 20.12 -17.08 -23.00
C CYS A 148 19.26 -18.22 -22.45
N LYS A 149 19.88 -19.17 -21.73
CA LYS A 149 19.17 -20.31 -21.11
C LYS A 149 18.96 -20.14 -19.61
N THR A 150 19.64 -19.16 -18.99
CA THR A 150 19.52 -18.86 -17.58
C THR A 150 18.30 -17.98 -17.30
N PRO A 151 17.90 -17.83 -16.02
CA PRO A 151 16.90 -16.85 -15.64
C PRO A 151 17.26 -15.45 -16.10
N ALA A 152 16.26 -14.67 -16.54
CA ALA A 152 16.44 -13.34 -17.07
C ALA A 152 15.46 -12.33 -16.50
N ILE A 153 15.92 -11.08 -16.31
CA ILE A 153 15.09 -9.96 -15.89
C ILE A 153 15.09 -8.90 -16.99
N VAL A 154 13.91 -8.41 -17.34
CA VAL A 154 13.72 -7.33 -18.32
C VAL A 154 13.10 -6.13 -17.60
N TYR A 155 13.82 -5.02 -17.53
CA TYR A 155 13.35 -3.79 -16.90
C TYR A 155 12.68 -2.86 -17.90
N VAL A 156 11.55 -2.31 -17.48
CA VAL A 156 10.75 -1.31 -18.21
C VAL A 156 10.28 -0.22 -17.25
N THR A 157 9.97 0.96 -17.75
CA THR A 157 9.54 2.09 -16.92
C THR A 157 8.05 2.07 -16.57
N ARG A 158 7.21 1.44 -17.42
CA ARG A 158 5.74 1.50 -17.28
C ARG A 158 5.12 0.13 -17.04
N THR A 159 4.10 0.10 -16.17
CA THR A 159 3.34 -1.11 -15.86
C THR A 159 2.71 -1.76 -17.10
N LYS A 160 2.07 -0.93 -17.97
CA LYS A 160 1.48 -1.41 -19.23
C LYS A 160 2.52 -1.99 -20.20
N THR A 161 3.74 -1.45 -20.20
CA THR A 161 4.85 -1.97 -21.02
C THR A 161 5.27 -3.34 -20.49
N ALA A 162 5.34 -3.54 -19.17
CA ALA A 162 5.65 -4.82 -18.57
C ALA A 162 4.65 -5.91 -18.98
N GLU A 163 3.37 -5.63 -18.86
CA GLU A 163 2.30 -6.56 -19.26
C GLU A 163 2.34 -6.87 -20.75
N LYS A 164 2.49 -5.83 -21.60
CA LYS A 164 2.54 -5.97 -23.05
C LYS A 164 3.72 -6.83 -23.51
N ILE A 165 4.92 -6.59 -22.96
CA ILE A 165 6.12 -7.35 -23.33
C ILE A 165 6.04 -8.78 -22.83
N ALA A 166 5.64 -9.02 -21.58
CA ALA A 166 5.44 -10.36 -21.05
C ALA A 166 4.44 -11.16 -21.88
N GLY A 167 3.29 -10.56 -22.21
CA GLY A 167 2.29 -11.20 -23.06
C GLY A 167 2.78 -11.48 -24.49
N ARG A 168 3.67 -10.64 -25.04
CA ARG A 168 4.27 -10.87 -26.36
C ARG A 168 5.30 -11.99 -26.32
N LEU A 169 6.14 -12.04 -25.29
CA LEU A 169 7.12 -13.10 -25.09
C LEU A 169 6.45 -14.48 -24.95
N ASN A 170 5.36 -14.56 -24.20
CA ASN A 170 4.59 -15.78 -24.05
C ASN A 170 4.02 -16.29 -25.40
N ARG A 171 3.54 -15.38 -26.26
CA ARG A 171 3.09 -15.74 -27.61
C ARG A 171 4.22 -16.25 -28.52
N ASP A 172 5.43 -15.76 -28.28
CA ASP A 172 6.64 -16.21 -29.00
C ASP A 172 7.25 -17.50 -28.38
N GLY A 173 6.57 -18.13 -27.40
CA GLY A 173 7.00 -19.37 -26.75
C GLY A 173 8.07 -19.18 -25.67
N LEU A 174 8.25 -17.97 -25.16
CA LEU A 174 9.14 -17.63 -24.06
C LEU A 174 8.32 -17.38 -22.78
N GLU A 175 8.38 -18.31 -21.83
CA GLU A 175 7.65 -18.16 -20.55
C GLU A 175 8.10 -16.92 -19.77
N ALA A 176 7.23 -15.94 -19.71
CA ALA A 176 7.49 -14.66 -19.04
C ALA A 176 6.32 -14.23 -18.17
N ARG A 177 6.61 -13.59 -17.04
CA ARG A 177 5.62 -12.93 -16.19
C ARG A 177 5.92 -11.45 -16.04
N ALA A 178 4.87 -10.64 -15.99
CA ALA A 178 4.98 -9.24 -15.62
C ALA A 178 5.07 -9.11 -14.09
N PHE A 179 5.82 -8.08 -13.62
CA PHE A 179 5.88 -7.70 -12.21
C PHE A 179 5.93 -6.17 -12.07
N HIS A 180 4.97 -5.58 -11.36
CA HIS A 180 4.94 -4.13 -11.14
C HIS A 180 4.13 -3.74 -9.89
N GLY A 181 4.30 -2.50 -9.45
CA GLY A 181 3.72 -1.99 -8.21
C GLY A 181 2.19 -2.06 -8.11
N GLN A 182 1.48 -2.01 -9.23
CA GLN A 182 0.00 -1.99 -9.28
C GLN A 182 -0.66 -3.39 -9.27
N MET A 183 0.13 -4.48 -9.33
CA MET A 183 -0.40 -5.84 -9.21
C MET A 183 -0.93 -6.10 -7.80
N ASP A 184 -1.90 -7.01 -7.71
CA ASP A 184 -2.35 -7.56 -6.42
C ASP A 184 -1.19 -8.22 -5.66
N ILE A 185 -1.22 -8.13 -4.34
CA ILE A 185 -0.14 -8.65 -3.47
C ILE A 185 0.08 -10.16 -3.71
N ARG A 186 -0.99 -10.93 -3.87
CA ARG A 186 -0.91 -12.38 -4.10
C ARG A 186 -0.27 -12.70 -5.45
N GLU A 187 -0.61 -11.93 -6.49
CA GLU A 187 0.00 -12.08 -7.81
C GLU A 187 1.48 -11.72 -7.80
N LYS A 188 1.87 -10.67 -7.05
CA LYS A 188 3.29 -10.32 -6.86
C LYS A 188 4.07 -11.46 -6.19
N VAL A 189 3.55 -11.96 -5.07
CA VAL A 189 4.19 -13.08 -4.35
C VAL A 189 4.30 -14.29 -5.26
N LYS A 190 3.23 -14.66 -5.97
CA LYS A 190 3.24 -15.78 -6.90
C LYS A 190 4.25 -15.59 -8.04
N ALA A 191 4.31 -14.43 -8.66
CA ALA A 191 5.25 -14.15 -9.74
C ALA A 191 6.71 -14.21 -9.25
N GLN A 192 6.98 -13.71 -8.06
CA GLN A 192 8.29 -13.78 -7.43
C GLN A 192 8.67 -15.22 -7.06
N ASP A 193 7.77 -15.98 -6.44
CA ASP A 193 8.00 -17.37 -6.07
C ASP A 193 8.19 -18.26 -7.30
N ASP A 194 7.42 -18.01 -8.37
CA ASP A 194 7.57 -18.75 -9.63
C ASP A 194 8.94 -18.50 -10.27
N PHE A 195 9.46 -17.28 -10.18
CA PHE A 195 10.78 -16.94 -10.69
C PHE A 195 11.91 -17.50 -9.82
N ILE A 196 11.81 -17.38 -8.49
CA ILE A 196 12.82 -17.91 -7.57
C ILE A 196 12.96 -19.43 -7.68
N ASN A 197 11.84 -20.12 -7.86
CA ASN A 197 11.77 -21.59 -7.94
C ASN A 197 11.85 -22.14 -9.40
N ASP A 198 12.32 -21.36 -10.35
CA ASP A 198 12.54 -21.75 -11.75
C ASP A 198 11.28 -22.22 -12.49
N ARG A 199 10.08 -21.91 -12.00
CA ARG A 199 8.81 -22.17 -12.68
C ARG A 199 8.56 -21.20 -13.83
N VAL A 200 9.17 -20.03 -13.77
CA VAL A 200 9.16 -19.01 -14.81
C VAL A 200 10.57 -18.49 -15.00
N ARG A 201 11.06 -18.53 -16.24
CA ARG A 201 12.43 -18.14 -16.56
C ARG A 201 12.62 -16.64 -16.72
N ILE A 202 11.61 -15.91 -17.15
CA ILE A 202 11.73 -14.48 -17.50
C ILE A 202 10.75 -13.65 -16.66
N ILE A 203 11.27 -12.61 -16.01
CA ILE A 203 10.45 -11.56 -15.40
C ILE A 203 10.59 -10.27 -16.22
N VAL A 204 9.45 -9.68 -16.59
CA VAL A 204 9.39 -8.35 -17.18
C VAL A 204 8.86 -7.40 -16.11
N ALA A 205 9.69 -6.50 -15.64
CA ALA A 205 9.39 -5.75 -14.43
C ALA A 205 9.63 -4.25 -14.55
N THR A 206 8.93 -3.47 -13.71
CA THR A 206 9.35 -2.12 -13.36
C THR A 206 10.38 -2.19 -12.21
N SER A 207 10.94 -1.03 -11.81
CA SER A 207 11.84 -0.91 -10.64
C SER A 207 11.26 -1.51 -9.34
N ALA A 208 9.94 -1.79 -9.29
CA ALA A 208 9.30 -2.48 -8.18
C ALA A 208 9.81 -3.92 -7.96
N PHE A 209 10.38 -4.57 -8.99
CA PHE A 209 11.04 -5.87 -8.89
C PHE A 209 12.51 -5.66 -8.56
N GLY A 210 12.79 -5.53 -7.33
CA GLY A 210 14.16 -5.20 -6.96
C GLY A 210 14.46 -5.56 -5.52
N MET A 211 13.93 -4.82 -4.59
CA MET A 211 14.19 -5.05 -3.18
C MET A 211 13.70 -6.43 -2.72
N GLY A 212 14.60 -7.20 -2.09
CA GLY A 212 14.24 -8.51 -1.51
C GLY A 212 14.25 -9.70 -2.47
N VAL A 213 14.60 -9.54 -3.76
CA VAL A 213 14.77 -10.68 -4.68
C VAL A 213 16.22 -11.13 -4.64
N ASP A 214 16.43 -12.34 -4.12
CA ASP A 214 17.74 -13.00 -4.08
C ASP A 214 17.70 -14.28 -4.92
N LYS A 215 18.24 -14.17 -6.13
CA LYS A 215 18.42 -15.29 -7.07
C LYS A 215 19.82 -15.22 -7.66
N SER A 216 20.64 -16.20 -7.37
CA SER A 216 22.08 -16.18 -7.67
C SER A 216 22.44 -16.42 -9.12
N ASP A 217 21.57 -17.11 -9.86
CA ASP A 217 21.80 -17.65 -11.19
C ASP A 217 21.18 -16.82 -12.34
N VAL A 218 20.80 -15.56 -12.07
CA VAL A 218 20.34 -14.65 -13.13
C VAL A 218 21.50 -14.34 -14.06
N GLY A 219 21.46 -14.85 -15.29
CA GLY A 219 22.54 -14.67 -16.28
C GLY A 219 22.31 -13.53 -17.26
N LEU A 220 21.11 -12.94 -17.28
CA LEU A 220 20.78 -11.87 -18.21
C LEU A 220 19.88 -10.82 -17.56
N VAL A 221 20.30 -9.56 -17.63
CA VAL A 221 19.46 -8.40 -17.33
C VAL A 221 19.39 -7.51 -18.57
N VAL A 222 18.17 -7.17 -18.99
CA VAL A 222 17.93 -6.29 -20.13
C VAL A 222 17.10 -5.10 -19.71
N HIS A 223 17.65 -3.91 -19.85
CA HIS A 223 16.88 -2.67 -19.76
C HIS A 223 16.30 -2.37 -21.14
N TYR A 224 15.01 -2.66 -21.31
CA TYR A 224 14.26 -2.37 -22.53
C TYR A 224 14.01 -0.86 -22.71
N GLU A 225 13.92 -0.15 -21.61
CA GLU A 225 13.91 1.30 -21.49
C GLU A 225 15.00 1.68 -20.47
N ILE A 226 15.59 2.86 -20.59
CA ILE A 226 16.64 3.31 -19.68
C ILE A 226 16.14 3.45 -18.24
N SER A 227 16.98 3.14 -17.26
CA SER A 227 16.70 3.37 -15.84
C SER A 227 16.68 4.87 -15.53
N ASP A 228 15.99 5.22 -14.45
CA ASP A 228 15.85 6.61 -13.99
C ASP A 228 17.19 7.25 -13.65
N SER A 229 18.20 6.45 -13.36
CA SER A 229 19.56 6.90 -13.09
C SER A 229 20.58 5.80 -13.20
N LEU A 230 21.87 6.20 -13.14
CA LEU A 230 22.99 5.27 -13.15
C LEU A 230 22.99 4.37 -11.91
N GLU A 231 22.62 4.89 -10.76
CA GLU A 231 22.57 4.13 -9.52
C GLU A 231 21.49 3.05 -9.57
N ASN A 232 20.29 3.38 -10.03
CA ASN A 232 19.22 2.41 -10.25
C ASN A 232 19.64 1.37 -11.28
N TYR A 233 20.27 1.81 -12.37
CA TYR A 233 20.82 0.89 -13.36
C TYR A 233 21.81 -0.10 -12.75
N ILE A 234 22.78 0.37 -11.96
CA ILE A 234 23.78 -0.49 -11.31
C ILE A 234 23.09 -1.46 -10.32
N GLN A 235 22.11 -0.99 -9.57
CA GLN A 235 21.37 -1.80 -8.63
C GLN A 235 20.51 -2.88 -9.33
N GLU A 236 19.88 -2.52 -10.45
CA GLU A 236 19.05 -3.41 -11.28
C GLU A 236 19.94 -4.39 -12.06
N ALA A 237 21.00 -3.94 -12.70
CA ALA A 237 21.97 -4.78 -13.40
C ALA A 237 22.72 -5.70 -12.45
N GLY A 238 23.03 -5.22 -11.22
CA GLY A 238 23.70 -5.98 -10.17
C GLY A 238 22.92 -7.20 -9.65
N ARG A 239 21.68 -7.42 -10.11
CA ARG A 239 20.93 -8.66 -9.85
C ARG A 239 21.43 -9.82 -10.69
N ALA A 240 22.06 -9.53 -11.82
CA ALA A 240 22.74 -10.52 -12.62
C ALA A 240 24.01 -11.03 -11.91
N GLY A 241 24.36 -12.27 -12.15
CA GLY A 241 25.63 -12.88 -11.74
C GLY A 241 25.95 -12.68 -10.26
N ARG A 242 25.00 -12.82 -9.34
CA ARG A 242 25.29 -12.74 -7.90
C ARG A 242 26.25 -13.82 -7.45
N ASP A 243 26.20 -14.97 -8.09
CA ASP A 243 27.32 -15.90 -8.05
C ASP A 243 28.47 -15.33 -8.88
N VAL A 244 29.50 -14.85 -8.20
CA VAL A 244 30.66 -14.20 -8.81
C VAL A 244 31.49 -15.13 -9.71
N THR A 245 31.25 -16.44 -9.63
CA THR A 245 31.89 -17.45 -10.49
C THR A 245 31.20 -17.56 -11.84
N SER A 246 30.01 -17.01 -11.99
CA SER A 246 29.20 -17.06 -13.20
C SER A 246 29.20 -15.71 -13.91
N ASN A 247 29.50 -15.69 -15.20
CA ASN A 247 29.39 -14.50 -16.04
C ASN A 247 27.92 -14.20 -16.33
N ALA A 248 27.57 -12.92 -16.38
CA ALA A 248 26.23 -12.46 -16.72
C ALA A 248 26.28 -11.23 -17.64
N ASP A 249 25.31 -11.16 -18.53
CA ASP A 249 25.17 -10.09 -19.50
C ASP A 249 24.13 -9.05 -19.06
N CYS A 250 24.49 -7.77 -19.20
CA CYS A 250 23.62 -6.65 -18.90
C CYS A 250 23.48 -5.76 -20.14
N TYR A 251 22.29 -5.75 -20.75
CA TYR A 251 22.01 -4.96 -21.94
C TYR A 251 21.15 -3.74 -21.61
N VAL A 252 21.44 -2.63 -22.29
CA VAL A 252 20.55 -1.47 -22.36
C VAL A 252 20.13 -1.28 -23.81
N LEU A 253 18.84 -1.31 -24.07
CA LEU A 253 18.25 -0.98 -25.37
C LEU A 253 17.78 0.48 -25.32
N TYR A 254 18.49 1.34 -26.01
CA TYR A 254 18.35 2.79 -25.90
C TYR A 254 17.92 3.41 -27.22
N ASN A 255 17.05 4.40 -27.13
CA ASN A 255 16.78 5.36 -28.20
C ASN A 255 16.64 6.80 -27.62
N ASP A 256 16.66 7.81 -28.50
CA ASP A 256 16.59 9.21 -28.07
C ASP A 256 15.22 9.58 -27.47
N ASP A 257 14.15 8.91 -27.85
CA ASP A 257 12.80 9.11 -27.29
C ASP A 257 12.70 8.67 -25.83
N ASP A 258 13.52 7.73 -25.39
CA ASP A 258 13.56 7.30 -23.98
C ASP A 258 14.00 8.45 -23.08
N LEU A 259 15.01 9.23 -23.50
CA LEU A 259 15.45 10.43 -22.77
C LEU A 259 14.34 11.49 -22.69
N ASN A 260 13.65 11.75 -23.78
CA ASN A 260 12.56 12.72 -23.81
C ASN A 260 11.41 12.31 -22.88
N ARG A 261 11.06 11.01 -22.88
CA ARG A 261 10.04 10.44 -21.96
C ARG A 261 10.48 10.59 -20.52
N HIS A 262 11.74 10.33 -20.24
CA HIS A 262 12.30 10.44 -18.89
C HIS A 262 12.29 11.87 -18.37
N PHE A 263 12.74 12.84 -19.18
CA PHE A 263 12.65 14.26 -18.83
C PHE A 263 11.21 14.72 -18.61
N THR A 264 10.26 14.22 -19.39
CA THR A 264 8.83 14.54 -19.21
C THR A 264 8.32 14.03 -17.86
N LEU A 265 8.67 12.81 -17.46
CA LEU A 265 8.30 12.23 -16.16
C LEU A 265 8.93 13.00 -15.00
N LEU A 266 10.22 13.32 -15.08
CA LEU A 266 10.92 14.12 -14.07
C LEU A 266 10.28 15.50 -13.88
N ASN A 267 9.86 16.14 -14.96
CA ASN A 267 9.21 17.45 -14.89
C ASN A 267 7.81 17.40 -14.28
N GLN A 268 7.08 16.28 -14.42
CA GLN A 268 5.77 16.11 -13.80
C GLN A 268 5.82 15.94 -12.29
N THR A 269 6.93 15.46 -11.74
CA THR A 269 7.12 15.23 -10.30
C THR A 269 7.77 16.41 -9.58
N LYS A 270 8.35 17.37 -10.31
CA LYS A 270 8.97 18.56 -9.73
C LYS A 270 7.93 19.47 -9.09
N LEU A 271 8.22 19.86 -7.85
CA LEU A 271 7.52 20.95 -7.18
C LEU A 271 8.12 22.30 -7.55
N THR A 272 7.27 23.23 -7.92
CA THR A 272 7.66 24.62 -8.13
C THR A 272 7.63 25.40 -6.80
N LEU A 273 8.39 26.48 -6.71
CA LEU A 273 8.29 27.39 -5.56
C LEU A 273 6.87 27.95 -5.37
N SER A 274 6.13 28.16 -6.45
CA SER A 274 4.73 28.59 -6.39
C SER A 274 3.86 27.54 -5.69
N GLU A 275 4.00 26.25 -6.03
CA GLU A 275 3.26 25.15 -5.39
C GLU A 275 3.62 25.02 -3.92
N ILE A 276 4.90 25.14 -3.55
CA ILE A 276 5.33 25.14 -2.15
C ILE A 276 4.71 26.31 -1.38
N ASN A 277 4.68 27.51 -1.98
CA ASN A 277 4.05 28.69 -1.40
C ASN A 277 2.54 28.55 -1.23
N GLN A 278 1.85 27.88 -2.16
CA GLN A 278 0.41 27.57 -2.02
C GLN A 278 0.15 26.66 -0.82
N VAL A 279 0.94 25.59 -0.66
CA VAL A 279 0.89 24.70 0.51
C VAL A 279 1.21 25.46 1.79
N TRP A 280 2.25 26.30 1.78
CA TRP A 280 2.60 27.15 2.92
C TRP A 280 1.47 28.10 3.33
N SER A 281 0.85 28.76 2.36
CA SER A 281 -0.28 29.66 2.58
C SER A 281 -1.50 28.92 3.14
N ALA A 282 -1.77 27.71 2.66
CA ALA A 282 -2.81 26.84 3.19
C ALA A 282 -2.53 26.49 4.66
N ILE A 283 -1.31 26.05 4.99
CA ILE A 283 -0.89 25.75 6.37
C ILE A 283 -1.01 26.98 7.27
N LYS A 284 -0.51 28.14 6.84
CA LYS A 284 -0.65 29.40 7.59
C LYS A 284 -2.10 29.77 7.88
N SER A 285 -2.98 29.64 6.89
CA SER A 285 -4.41 29.88 7.06
C SER A 285 -5.02 28.95 8.12
N LEU A 286 -4.63 27.68 8.12
CA LEU A 286 -5.11 26.67 9.05
C LEU A 286 -4.54 26.86 10.47
N THR A 287 -3.33 27.40 10.57
CA THR A 287 -2.65 27.67 11.86
C THR A 287 -2.87 29.08 12.38
N SER A 288 -3.69 29.90 11.73
CA SER A 288 -3.89 31.31 12.09
C SER A 288 -4.37 31.52 13.54
N LYS A 289 -5.13 30.56 14.09
CA LYS A 289 -5.66 30.60 15.47
C LYS A 289 -4.99 29.57 16.38
N ARG A 290 -4.07 28.76 15.89
CA ARG A 290 -3.45 27.64 16.64
C ARG A 290 -2.03 27.41 16.12
N SER A 291 -1.09 27.14 17.03
CA SER A 291 0.29 26.80 16.65
C SER A 291 0.45 25.37 16.11
N THR A 292 -0.52 24.51 16.38
CA THR A 292 -0.46 23.07 16.00
C THR A 292 -1.80 22.64 15.42
N ILE A 293 -1.76 21.91 14.32
CA ILE A 293 -2.92 21.31 13.66
C ILE A 293 -2.66 19.84 13.33
N THR A 294 -3.73 19.05 13.26
CA THR A 294 -3.73 17.70 12.73
C THR A 294 -4.59 17.68 11.48
N ILE A 295 -3.98 17.42 10.33
CA ILE A 295 -4.64 17.53 9.03
C ILE A 295 -4.06 16.53 8.03
N SER A 296 -4.86 16.09 7.06
CA SER A 296 -4.39 15.21 5.97
C SER A 296 -3.73 16.00 4.84
N ALA A 297 -2.87 15.31 4.08
CA ALA A 297 -2.28 15.90 2.87
C ALA A 297 -3.36 16.33 1.86
N LEU A 298 -4.43 15.54 1.73
CA LEU A 298 -5.52 15.85 0.81
C LEU A 298 -6.29 17.11 1.21
N GLU A 299 -6.52 17.33 2.51
CA GLU A 299 -7.17 18.57 2.98
C GLU A 299 -6.28 19.79 2.78
N ILE A 300 -4.95 19.65 2.96
CA ILE A 300 -4.00 20.72 2.63
C ILE A 300 -4.05 21.03 1.13
N ALA A 301 -4.08 20.00 0.27
CA ALA A 301 -4.19 20.19 -1.18
C ALA A 301 -5.46 20.97 -1.56
N ARG A 302 -6.61 20.56 -1.05
CA ARG A 302 -7.89 21.24 -1.27
C ARG A 302 -7.85 22.70 -0.80
N LYS A 303 -7.23 22.94 0.35
CA LYS A 303 -7.08 24.29 0.89
C LYS A 303 -6.08 25.14 0.11
N ALA A 304 -5.10 24.50 -0.52
CA ALA A 304 -4.14 25.13 -1.44
C ALA A 304 -4.75 25.43 -2.83
N GLY A 305 -5.99 24.98 -3.08
CA GLY A 305 -6.67 25.15 -4.36
C GLY A 305 -6.20 24.17 -5.44
N TRP A 306 -5.68 23.03 -5.02
CA TRP A 306 -5.27 21.97 -5.94
C TRP A 306 -6.45 21.08 -6.26
N ASP A 307 -6.70 20.86 -7.53
CA ASP A 307 -7.70 19.91 -8.01
C ASP A 307 -7.21 18.46 -7.78
N GLU A 308 -8.13 17.49 -7.83
CA GLU A 308 -7.80 16.07 -7.67
C GLU A 308 -6.94 15.58 -8.85
N ILE A 309 -5.62 15.76 -8.73
CA ILE A 309 -4.62 15.25 -9.66
C ILE A 309 -4.06 13.93 -9.08
N ARG A 310 -3.72 13.01 -9.98
CA ARG A 310 -3.02 11.78 -9.59
C ARG A 310 -1.73 12.15 -8.81
N ASP A 311 -1.49 11.46 -7.68
CA ASP A 311 -0.33 11.66 -6.80
C ASP A 311 -0.27 13.00 -6.01
N ILE A 312 -1.40 13.69 -5.87
CA ILE A 312 -1.51 14.96 -5.14
C ILE A 312 -1.01 14.87 -3.68
N GLU A 313 -1.28 13.76 -3.00
CA GLU A 313 -0.79 13.54 -1.63
C GLU A 313 0.73 13.50 -1.55
N THR A 314 1.38 12.87 -2.53
CA THR A 314 2.84 12.81 -2.62
C THR A 314 3.43 14.19 -2.83
N LYS A 315 2.85 14.99 -3.71
CA LYS A 315 3.28 16.38 -3.93
C LYS A 315 3.14 17.23 -2.66
N VAL A 316 2.02 17.12 -1.94
CA VAL A 316 1.82 17.85 -0.67
C VAL A 316 2.84 17.39 0.38
N LYS A 317 3.06 16.08 0.52
CA LYS A 317 4.06 15.53 1.46
C LYS A 317 5.47 16.06 1.13
N SER A 318 5.83 16.13 -0.14
CA SER A 318 7.12 16.70 -0.58
C SER A 318 7.23 18.20 -0.29
N ALA A 319 6.14 18.97 -0.49
CA ALA A 319 6.11 20.40 -0.14
C ALA A 319 6.24 20.63 1.37
N ILE A 320 5.53 19.85 2.18
CA ILE A 320 5.63 19.87 3.64
C ILE A 320 7.06 19.54 4.07
N ALA A 321 7.68 18.58 3.42
CA ALA A 321 9.04 18.18 3.66
C ALA A 321 10.05 19.31 3.38
N ALA A 322 9.90 19.98 2.25
CA ALA A 322 10.72 21.14 1.90
C ALA A 322 10.56 22.27 2.93
N LEU A 323 9.33 22.54 3.40
CA LEU A 323 9.05 23.54 4.41
C LEU A 323 9.63 23.16 5.79
N GLU A 324 9.61 21.87 6.16
CA GLU A 324 10.22 21.36 7.38
C GLU A 324 11.76 21.50 7.34
N ASN A 325 12.39 21.13 6.23
CA ASN A 325 13.84 21.28 6.05
C ASN A 325 14.29 22.76 6.09
N ALA A 326 13.46 23.63 5.55
CA ALA A 326 13.71 25.08 5.60
C ALA A 326 13.37 25.71 6.96
N GLY A 327 12.91 24.93 7.94
CA GLY A 327 12.59 25.40 9.29
C GLY A 327 11.30 26.17 9.44
N PHE A 328 10.45 26.24 8.39
CA PHE A 328 9.17 26.95 8.45
C PHE A 328 8.10 26.22 9.27
N ILE A 329 8.16 24.88 9.29
CA ILE A 329 7.25 24.01 10.03
C ILE A 329 8.01 22.89 10.72
N ARG A 330 7.34 22.23 11.68
CA ARG A 330 7.82 21.01 12.30
C ARG A 330 6.69 19.98 12.30
N ARG A 331 6.93 18.79 11.73
CA ARG A 331 5.98 17.68 11.80
C ARG A 331 6.07 17.00 13.17
N GLY A 332 4.91 16.80 13.78
CA GLY A 332 4.77 16.00 14.99
C GLY A 332 4.63 14.50 14.71
N MET A 333 4.27 13.76 15.76
CA MET A 333 3.87 12.36 15.64
C MET A 333 2.57 12.27 14.82
N ASN A 334 2.39 11.15 14.11
CA ASN A 334 1.13 10.88 13.44
C ASN A 334 0.01 10.81 14.47
N SER A 335 -1.03 11.59 14.25
CA SER A 335 -2.21 11.58 15.12
C SER A 335 -3.25 10.62 14.56
N PRO A 336 -3.89 9.80 15.42
CA PRO A 336 -4.96 8.93 14.98
C PRO A 336 -6.14 9.76 14.47
N ARG A 337 -6.71 9.37 13.35
CA ARG A 337 -8.00 9.89 12.89
C ARG A 337 -9.10 9.18 13.66
N ILE A 338 -10.07 9.94 14.12
CA ILE A 338 -11.20 9.41 14.86
C ILE A 338 -12.46 9.81 14.12
N PHE A 339 -13.23 8.84 13.70
CA PHE A 339 -14.54 9.06 13.09
C PHE A 339 -15.62 8.72 14.10
N ALA A 340 -16.74 9.44 14.08
CA ALA A 340 -17.92 9.09 14.89
C ALA A 340 -18.39 7.65 14.58
N THR A 341 -18.12 7.17 13.38
CA THR A 341 -18.39 5.81 12.90
C THR A 341 -17.37 4.78 13.40
N SER A 342 -16.24 5.19 13.98
CA SER A 342 -15.21 4.28 14.51
C SER A 342 -15.57 3.65 15.86
N ILE A 343 -16.72 3.99 16.45
CA ILE A 343 -17.16 3.44 17.75
C ILE A 343 -17.65 2.01 17.52
N VAL A 344 -16.97 1.02 18.11
CA VAL A 344 -17.32 -0.40 18.02
C VAL A 344 -18.51 -0.75 18.90
N PRO A 345 -18.60 -0.32 20.19
CA PRO A 345 -19.77 -0.57 21.03
C PRO A 345 -21.05 0.02 20.43
N ARG A 346 -22.16 -0.69 20.60
CA ARG A 346 -23.46 -0.29 20.03
C ARG A 346 -24.20 0.73 20.88
N THR A 347 -23.97 0.69 22.20
CA THR A 347 -24.61 1.57 23.17
C THR A 347 -23.55 2.29 23.99
N MET A 348 -23.96 3.39 24.64
CA MET A 348 -23.10 4.11 25.56
C MET A 348 -22.74 3.24 26.79
N ASP A 349 -23.68 2.43 27.27
CA ASP A 349 -23.47 1.55 28.42
C ASP A 349 -22.42 0.48 28.11
N GLU A 350 -22.50 -0.19 26.96
CA GLU A 350 -21.49 -1.13 26.49
C GLU A 350 -20.09 -0.46 26.36
N ALA A 351 -20.05 0.76 25.85
CA ALA A 351 -18.79 1.51 25.75
C ALA A 351 -18.21 1.82 27.13
N VAL A 352 -19.05 2.24 28.08
CA VAL A 352 -18.64 2.52 29.46
C VAL A 352 -18.16 1.28 30.17
N GLU A 353 -18.85 0.14 30.01
CA GLU A 353 -18.44 -1.14 30.59
C GLU A 353 -17.05 -1.57 30.09
N LYS A 354 -16.81 -1.49 28.76
CA LYS A 354 -15.50 -1.77 28.17
C LYS A 354 -14.41 -0.81 28.63
N ILE A 355 -14.73 0.48 28.79
CA ILE A 355 -13.78 1.46 29.33
C ILE A 355 -13.42 1.13 30.79
N LEU A 356 -14.41 0.78 31.60
CA LEU A 356 -14.20 0.49 33.02
C LEU A 356 -13.38 -0.80 33.23
N SER A 357 -13.60 -1.82 32.39
CA SER A 357 -12.86 -3.07 32.42
C SER A 357 -11.43 -2.98 31.86
N CYS A 358 -11.07 -1.86 31.23
CA CYS A 358 -9.74 -1.66 30.66
C CYS A 358 -8.71 -1.36 31.75
N ASN A 359 -7.80 -2.31 32.03
CA ASN A 359 -6.75 -2.17 33.04
C ASN A 359 -5.58 -1.27 32.60
N GLU A 360 -5.47 -0.98 31.31
CA GLU A 360 -4.41 -0.12 30.74
C GLU A 360 -4.71 1.37 30.85
N LEU A 361 -5.94 1.75 31.17
CA LEU A 361 -6.36 3.11 31.36
C LEU A 361 -6.30 3.51 32.84
N THR A 362 -5.65 4.63 33.14
CA THR A 362 -5.75 5.24 34.48
C THR A 362 -7.18 5.71 34.73
N GLU A 363 -7.56 5.95 35.99
CA GLU A 363 -8.91 6.48 36.31
C GLU A 363 -9.21 7.80 35.63
N GLU A 364 -8.19 8.69 35.51
CA GLU A 364 -8.30 9.93 34.74
C GLU A 364 -8.55 9.66 33.25
N ASP A 365 -7.84 8.69 32.67
CA ASP A 365 -8.00 8.34 31.27
C ASP A 365 -9.35 7.65 30.99
N LYS A 366 -9.89 6.89 31.91
CA LYS A 366 -11.26 6.33 31.84
C LYS A 366 -12.31 7.44 31.81
N VAL A 367 -12.12 8.51 32.60
CA VAL A 367 -12.99 9.70 32.55
C VAL A 367 -12.88 10.39 31.18
N ASN A 368 -11.66 10.58 30.71
CA ASN A 368 -11.40 11.21 29.41
C ASN A 368 -11.95 10.35 28.25
N ALA A 369 -11.79 9.04 28.30
CA ALA A 369 -12.35 8.10 27.33
C ALA A 369 -13.88 8.21 27.22
N ARG A 370 -14.57 8.26 28.37
CA ARG A 370 -16.04 8.48 28.41
C ARG A 370 -16.45 9.81 27.79
N ARG A 371 -15.71 10.89 28.06
CA ARG A 371 -15.98 12.22 27.49
C ARG A 371 -15.79 12.22 25.97
N ILE A 372 -14.73 11.57 25.47
CA ILE A 372 -14.43 11.43 24.04
C ILE A 372 -15.54 10.62 23.36
N ILE A 373 -15.91 9.44 23.89
CA ILE A 373 -17.00 8.62 23.33
C ILE A 373 -18.32 9.36 23.30
N LYS A 374 -18.67 10.07 24.37
CA LYS A 374 -19.91 10.87 24.43
C LYS A 374 -19.92 11.97 23.36
N SER A 375 -18.79 12.61 23.12
CA SER A 375 -18.65 13.59 22.05
C SER A 375 -18.86 12.94 20.67
N LEU A 376 -18.18 11.84 20.39
CA LEU A 376 -18.28 11.12 19.12
C LEU A 376 -19.71 10.61 18.84
N ILE A 377 -20.41 10.11 19.86
CA ILE A 377 -21.82 9.68 19.72
C ILE A 377 -22.71 10.87 19.37
N SER A 378 -22.49 12.03 20.00
CA SER A 378 -23.29 13.24 19.69
C SER A 378 -23.08 13.73 18.26
N GLU A 379 -21.87 13.61 17.73
CA GLU A 379 -21.54 13.94 16.34
C GLU A 379 -22.13 12.93 15.35
N ARG A 380 -22.13 11.64 15.68
CA ARG A 380 -22.82 10.60 14.92
C ARG A 380 -24.31 10.87 14.77
N SER A 381 -24.93 11.38 15.82
CA SER A 381 -26.34 11.78 15.78
C SER A 381 -26.57 13.01 14.90
N ARG A 382 -25.60 13.91 14.80
CA ARG A 382 -25.64 15.08 13.90
C ARG A 382 -25.37 14.69 12.45
N ALA A 383 -24.43 13.75 12.19
CA ALA A 383 -24.13 13.24 10.84
C ALA A 383 -25.33 12.53 10.21
N LYS A 384 -26.19 11.88 11.03
CA LYS A 384 -27.49 11.35 10.56
C LYS A 384 -28.44 12.43 10.05
N ALA A 385 -28.21 13.68 10.39
CA ALA A 385 -28.99 14.83 9.95
C ALA A 385 -28.51 15.45 8.61
N GLY A 386 -27.75 14.73 7.79
CA GLY A 386 -27.53 15.07 6.38
C GLY A 386 -26.28 15.91 6.08
N THR A 387 -25.29 16.01 6.95
CA THR A 387 -24.01 16.64 6.65
C THR A 387 -22.86 15.63 6.65
N ALA A 388 -22.06 15.70 5.59
CA ALA A 388 -20.90 14.86 5.32
C ALA A 388 -19.96 14.65 6.52
N GLU A 389 -19.46 13.40 6.61
CA GLU A 389 -18.25 12.96 7.31
C GLU A 389 -17.80 13.85 8.48
N ALA A 390 -18.39 13.65 9.66
CA ALA A 390 -17.90 14.25 10.88
C ALA A 390 -16.62 13.53 11.33
N GLU A 391 -15.50 13.89 10.71
CA GLU A 391 -14.17 13.54 11.21
C GLU A 391 -13.93 14.33 12.50
N SER A 392 -13.91 13.64 13.63
CA SER A 392 -13.51 14.27 14.88
C SER A 392 -11.99 14.33 14.95
N ARG A 393 -11.46 15.47 14.64
CA ARG A 393 -10.02 15.73 14.72
C ARG A 393 -9.58 15.77 16.17
N VAL A 394 -8.43 15.18 16.46
CA VAL A 394 -7.87 15.11 17.82
C VAL A 394 -7.68 16.49 18.43
N ASP A 395 -7.27 17.47 17.62
CA ASP A 395 -7.14 18.87 18.05
C ASP A 395 -8.50 19.49 18.41
N TYR A 396 -9.55 19.19 17.64
CA TYR A 396 -10.92 19.64 17.93
C TYR A 396 -11.45 19.01 19.22
N LEU A 397 -11.24 17.69 19.43
CA LEU A 397 -11.61 17.02 20.67
C LEU A 397 -10.85 17.58 21.87
N SER A 398 -9.56 17.87 21.70
CA SER A 398 -8.73 18.50 22.72
C SER A 398 -9.31 19.84 23.18
N ASP A 399 -9.64 20.72 22.22
CA ASP A 399 -10.19 22.04 22.52
C ASP A 399 -11.60 21.97 23.11
N MET A 400 -12.47 21.16 22.51
CA MET A 400 -13.87 21.06 22.94
C MET A 400 -14.00 20.44 24.34
N LEU A 401 -13.13 19.48 24.66
CA LEU A 401 -13.18 18.77 25.94
C LEU A 401 -12.23 19.34 26.98
N GLY A 402 -11.34 20.27 26.62
CA GLY A 402 -10.33 20.80 27.52
C GLY A 402 -9.32 19.72 27.97
N ILE A 403 -9.01 18.77 27.11
CA ILE A 403 -8.05 17.69 27.38
C ILE A 403 -6.79 17.97 26.56
N GLU A 404 -5.61 17.86 27.16
CA GLU A 404 -4.35 18.02 26.44
C GLU A 404 -4.27 17.06 25.24
N ILE A 405 -3.84 17.55 24.05
CA ILE A 405 -3.78 16.77 22.80
C ILE A 405 -3.05 15.44 23.00
N ARG A 406 -1.93 15.41 23.72
CA ARG A 406 -1.19 14.17 24.00
C ARG A 406 -2.02 13.17 24.79
N LYS A 407 -2.82 13.63 25.76
CA LYS A 407 -3.73 12.77 26.52
C LYS A 407 -4.85 12.24 25.63
N VAL A 408 -5.44 13.08 24.76
CA VAL A 408 -6.44 12.62 23.78
C VAL A 408 -5.87 11.51 22.90
N ILE A 409 -4.67 11.70 22.33
CA ILE A 409 -4.00 10.69 21.50
C ILE A 409 -3.79 9.38 22.26
N ASN A 410 -3.25 9.44 23.49
CA ASN A 410 -2.99 8.26 24.30
C ASN A 410 -4.27 7.49 24.64
N VAL A 411 -5.33 8.20 25.03
CA VAL A 411 -6.63 7.61 25.36
C VAL A 411 -7.26 6.95 24.12
N VAL A 412 -7.20 7.62 22.97
CA VAL A 412 -7.71 7.08 21.71
C VAL A 412 -6.96 5.82 21.29
N GLU A 413 -5.62 5.81 21.37
CA GLU A 413 -4.82 4.62 21.07
C GLU A 413 -5.15 3.48 22.03
N SER A 414 -5.29 3.75 23.32
CA SER A 414 -5.69 2.72 24.28
C SER A 414 -7.11 2.20 24.00
N MET A 415 -8.06 3.06 23.63
CA MET A 415 -9.40 2.62 23.21
C MET A 415 -9.38 1.76 21.95
N ARG A 416 -8.48 2.05 21.00
CA ARG A 416 -8.27 1.24 19.79
C ARG A 416 -7.64 -0.12 20.12
N MET A 417 -6.65 -0.16 21.00
CA MET A 417 -6.02 -1.42 21.42
C MET A 417 -7.02 -2.34 22.13
N ASN A 418 -7.97 -1.78 22.86
CA ASN A 418 -8.98 -2.53 23.61
C ASN A 418 -10.31 -2.72 22.83
N GLY A 419 -10.35 -2.46 21.53
CA GLY A 419 -11.51 -2.70 20.69
C GLY A 419 -12.74 -1.84 21.01
N ILE A 420 -12.54 -0.67 21.62
CA ILE A 420 -13.59 0.33 21.88
C ILE A 420 -13.74 1.26 20.66
N LEU A 421 -12.63 1.58 20.02
CA LEU A 421 -12.59 2.30 18.75
C LEU A 421 -11.99 1.40 17.67
N ALA A 422 -12.52 1.51 16.47
CA ALA A 422 -12.03 0.85 15.28
C ALA A 422 -10.62 1.33 14.90
N ARG A 423 -9.84 0.48 14.22
CA ARG A 423 -8.46 0.77 13.76
C ARG A 423 -8.47 1.36 12.36
N ASP A 424 -7.35 1.96 11.94
CA ASP A 424 -7.20 2.61 10.62
C ASP A 424 -7.42 1.68 9.40
N ASN A 425 -7.50 0.36 9.62
CA ASN A 425 -7.75 -0.65 8.58
C ASN A 425 -9.22 -1.10 8.51
N ASP A 426 -10.11 -0.40 9.19
CA ASP A 426 -11.52 -0.76 9.17
C ASP A 426 -12.18 -0.25 7.88
N MET A 427 -13.06 -1.07 7.34
CA MET A 427 -13.80 -0.74 6.13
C MET A 427 -15.12 -0.07 6.47
N THR A 428 -15.44 0.96 5.71
CA THR A 428 -16.78 1.57 5.73
C THR A 428 -17.57 1.06 4.54
N ALA A 429 -18.70 0.42 4.78
CA ALA A 429 -19.61 0.02 3.73
C ALA A 429 -20.84 0.92 3.73
N TYR A 430 -21.17 1.45 2.55
CA TYR A 430 -22.42 2.17 2.30
C TYR A 430 -23.43 1.21 1.70
N LEU A 431 -24.55 1.03 2.38
CA LEU A 431 -25.62 0.19 1.91
C LEU A 431 -26.75 1.05 1.33
N ARG A 432 -26.96 0.95 0.03
CA ARG A 432 -28.14 1.48 -0.62
C ARG A 432 -29.27 0.46 -0.49
N ILE A 433 -30.30 0.80 0.25
CA ILE A 433 -31.45 -0.08 0.52
C ILE A 433 -32.03 -0.67 -0.76
N SER A 434 -32.11 0.14 -1.81
CA SER A 434 -32.54 -0.31 -3.14
C SER A 434 -31.67 -1.39 -3.79
N GLN A 435 -30.46 -1.62 -3.27
CA GLN A 435 -29.50 -2.59 -3.80
C GLN A 435 -29.46 -3.91 -3.01
N ILE A 436 -30.04 -3.99 -1.81
CA ILE A 436 -30.01 -5.20 -0.96
C ILE A 436 -30.64 -6.39 -1.69
N ARG A 437 -31.82 -6.20 -2.27
CA ARG A 437 -32.51 -7.25 -3.04
C ARG A 437 -31.69 -7.72 -4.24
N LYS A 438 -30.86 -6.83 -4.82
CA LYS A 438 -29.97 -7.17 -5.93
C LYS A 438 -28.81 -8.04 -5.50
N LEU A 439 -28.28 -7.91 -4.28
CA LEU A 439 -27.20 -8.77 -3.78
C LEU A 439 -27.63 -10.23 -3.70
N GLU A 440 -28.83 -10.49 -3.13
CA GLU A 440 -29.38 -11.85 -3.08
C GLU A 440 -29.73 -12.38 -4.48
N PHE A 441 -30.28 -11.52 -5.32
CA PHE A 441 -30.61 -11.84 -6.69
C PHE A 441 -29.37 -12.24 -7.51
N TYR A 442 -28.32 -11.40 -7.51
CA TYR A 442 -27.09 -11.70 -8.27
C TYR A 442 -26.34 -12.90 -7.70
N GLY A 443 -26.36 -13.15 -6.40
CA GLY A 443 -25.76 -14.34 -5.79
C GLY A 443 -26.43 -15.64 -6.27
N LYS A 444 -27.76 -15.67 -6.33
CA LYS A 444 -28.52 -16.82 -6.85
C LYS A 444 -28.29 -17.01 -8.35
N LEU A 445 -28.30 -15.91 -9.11
CA LEU A 445 -28.10 -15.95 -10.56
C LEU A 445 -26.66 -16.41 -10.91
N GLU A 446 -25.66 -15.96 -10.17
CA GLU A 446 -24.29 -16.40 -10.34
C GLU A 446 -24.15 -17.91 -10.08
N GLN A 447 -24.77 -18.43 -9.03
CA GLN A 447 -24.78 -19.86 -8.73
C GLN A 447 -25.44 -20.67 -9.87
N SER A 448 -26.59 -20.22 -10.37
CA SER A 448 -27.27 -20.87 -11.51
C SER A 448 -26.39 -20.93 -12.76
N ILE A 449 -25.60 -19.87 -13.03
CA ILE A 449 -24.64 -19.86 -14.13
C ILE A 449 -23.52 -20.85 -13.88
N ILE A 450 -22.93 -20.88 -12.67
CA ILE A 450 -21.84 -21.81 -12.30
C ILE A 450 -22.32 -23.27 -12.44
N ASP A 451 -23.52 -23.58 -11.97
CA ASP A 451 -24.11 -24.93 -12.06
C ASP A 451 -24.48 -25.33 -13.52
N SER A 452 -24.37 -24.40 -14.45
CA SER A 452 -24.56 -24.64 -15.88
C SER A 452 -23.27 -24.91 -16.63
N ILE A 453 -22.10 -24.73 -15.97
CA ILE A 453 -20.78 -24.92 -16.57
C ILE A 453 -20.29 -26.34 -16.30
N SER A 454 -19.89 -27.04 -17.35
CA SER A 454 -19.25 -28.36 -17.26
C SER A 454 -17.97 -28.36 -18.10
N GLY A 455 -16.81 -28.09 -17.44
CA GLY A 455 -15.50 -28.03 -18.08
C GLY A 455 -14.93 -26.61 -18.22
N ASP A 456 -13.75 -26.49 -18.84
CA ASP A 456 -12.98 -25.24 -18.88
C ASP A 456 -13.38 -24.33 -20.06
N GLU A 457 -13.96 -24.88 -21.12
CA GLU A 457 -14.46 -24.13 -22.28
C GLU A 457 -15.96 -24.37 -22.44
N TYR A 458 -16.72 -23.30 -22.53
CA TYR A 458 -18.17 -23.40 -22.62
C TYR A 458 -18.77 -22.38 -23.58
N LYS A 459 -19.77 -22.87 -24.35
CA LYS A 459 -20.56 -22.03 -25.24
C LYS A 459 -21.98 -21.89 -24.70
N PHE A 460 -22.36 -20.65 -24.37
CA PHE A 460 -23.69 -20.36 -23.85
C PHE A 460 -24.56 -19.65 -24.86
N SER A 461 -25.80 -20.08 -24.93
CA SER A 461 -26.89 -19.19 -25.32
C SER A 461 -27.32 -18.36 -24.12
N LEU A 462 -27.19 -17.04 -24.21
CA LEU A 462 -27.62 -16.14 -23.14
C LEU A 462 -29.12 -16.26 -22.84
N LYS A 463 -29.91 -16.60 -23.86
CA LYS A 463 -31.34 -16.82 -23.76
C LYS A 463 -31.65 -18.09 -22.98
N GLU A 464 -30.97 -19.22 -23.28
CA GLU A 464 -31.12 -20.49 -22.56
C GLU A 464 -30.70 -20.37 -21.10
N LEU A 465 -29.60 -19.67 -20.79
CA LEU A 465 -29.20 -19.39 -19.41
C LEU A 465 -30.28 -18.59 -18.66
N ASN A 466 -30.88 -17.62 -19.33
CA ASN A 466 -31.94 -16.82 -18.72
C ASN A 466 -33.23 -17.65 -18.49
N GLU A 467 -33.62 -18.47 -19.44
CA GLU A 467 -34.75 -19.38 -19.31
C GLU A 467 -34.54 -20.39 -18.18
N LYS A 468 -33.33 -20.94 -18.06
CA LYS A 468 -32.96 -21.82 -16.95
C LYS A 468 -33.05 -21.11 -15.60
N ALA A 469 -32.48 -19.91 -15.47
CA ALA A 469 -32.54 -19.13 -14.25
C ALA A 469 -33.98 -18.82 -13.83
N ILE A 470 -34.86 -18.51 -14.79
CA ILE A 470 -36.27 -18.30 -14.53
C ILE A 470 -36.94 -19.60 -14.05
N ALA A 471 -36.65 -20.75 -14.66
CA ALA A 471 -37.15 -22.06 -14.26
C ALA A 471 -36.70 -22.47 -12.85
N GLU A 472 -35.51 -22.05 -12.42
CA GLU A 472 -34.97 -22.24 -11.07
C GLU A 472 -35.56 -21.25 -10.05
N GLY A 473 -36.52 -20.44 -10.43
CA GLY A 473 -37.26 -19.52 -9.53
C GLY A 473 -36.67 -18.10 -9.45
N ILE A 474 -35.74 -17.74 -10.32
CA ILE A 474 -35.19 -16.38 -10.42
C ILE A 474 -36.01 -15.59 -11.46
N SER A 475 -37.27 -15.39 -11.17
CA SER A 475 -38.29 -14.89 -12.11
C SER A 475 -38.04 -13.49 -12.70
N SER A 476 -37.21 -12.68 -12.06
CA SER A 476 -36.83 -11.33 -12.53
C SER A 476 -35.52 -11.29 -13.33
N SER A 477 -34.95 -12.45 -13.66
CA SER A 477 -33.70 -12.54 -14.43
C SER A 477 -33.89 -12.05 -15.86
N THR A 478 -32.89 -11.33 -16.35
CA THR A 478 -32.81 -10.85 -17.73
C THR A 478 -31.44 -11.20 -18.34
N VAL A 479 -31.38 -11.27 -19.66
CA VAL A 479 -30.12 -11.46 -20.39
C VAL A 479 -29.07 -10.40 -20.02
N LYS A 480 -29.52 -9.18 -19.67
CA LYS A 480 -28.63 -8.10 -19.21
C LYS A 480 -27.99 -8.44 -17.87
N ASP A 481 -28.69 -9.09 -16.96
CA ASP A 481 -28.17 -9.46 -15.64
C ASP A 481 -27.11 -10.56 -15.77
N ILE A 482 -27.34 -11.54 -16.64
CA ILE A 482 -26.36 -12.57 -16.97
C ILE A 482 -25.09 -11.93 -17.55
N ARG A 483 -25.23 -11.03 -18.53
CA ARG A 483 -24.10 -10.28 -19.08
C ARG A 483 -23.33 -9.52 -17.99
N THR A 484 -24.00 -8.99 -16.99
CA THR A 484 -23.37 -8.27 -15.86
C THR A 484 -22.47 -9.20 -15.05
N ILE A 485 -22.91 -10.44 -14.77
CA ILE A 485 -22.11 -11.44 -14.05
C ILE A 485 -20.90 -11.87 -14.89
N LEU A 486 -21.11 -12.20 -16.15
CA LEU A 486 -20.01 -12.62 -17.05
C LEU A 486 -19.00 -11.50 -17.26
N TYR A 487 -19.44 -10.25 -17.34
CA TYR A 487 -18.57 -9.08 -17.37
C TYR A 487 -17.76 -8.92 -16.09
N PHE A 488 -18.40 -9.13 -14.92
CA PHE A 488 -17.71 -9.16 -13.64
C PHE A 488 -16.63 -10.24 -13.57
N TRP A 489 -16.91 -11.46 -14.05
CA TRP A 489 -15.91 -12.54 -14.12
C TRP A 489 -14.73 -12.19 -15.03
N THR A 490 -15.00 -11.52 -16.16
CA THR A 490 -13.95 -11.02 -17.06
C THR A 490 -13.04 -10.01 -16.36
N ILE A 491 -13.63 -9.02 -15.64
CA ILE A 491 -12.88 -8.01 -14.90
C ILE A 491 -12.02 -8.64 -13.80
N LYS A 492 -12.55 -9.66 -13.11
CA LYS A 492 -11.84 -10.38 -12.04
C LYS A 492 -10.82 -11.39 -12.59
N GLY A 493 -10.75 -11.58 -13.88
CA GLY A 493 -9.85 -12.54 -14.50
C GLY A 493 -10.23 -14.00 -14.29
N TYR A 494 -11.48 -14.29 -13.90
CA TYR A 494 -11.96 -15.67 -13.73
C TYR A 494 -12.25 -16.35 -15.05
N MET A 495 -12.50 -15.59 -16.10
CA MET A 495 -12.74 -16.10 -17.45
C MET A 495 -12.14 -15.18 -18.53
N GLU A 496 -11.88 -15.79 -19.68
CA GLU A 496 -11.64 -15.11 -20.95
C GLU A 496 -12.87 -15.26 -21.84
N LYS A 497 -13.15 -14.20 -22.56
CA LYS A 497 -14.21 -14.18 -23.55
C LYS A 497 -13.58 -14.49 -24.92
N ALA A 498 -13.94 -15.62 -25.50
CA ALA A 498 -13.39 -16.06 -26.77
C ALA A 498 -14.11 -15.44 -27.99
N SER A 499 -15.43 -15.31 -27.94
CA SER A 499 -16.23 -14.61 -28.97
C SER A 499 -17.51 -14.03 -28.40
N LEU A 500 -18.10 -13.06 -29.08
CA LEU A 500 -19.41 -12.49 -28.75
C LEU A 500 -20.26 -12.36 -30.01
N SER A 501 -21.39 -13.05 -30.03
CA SER A 501 -22.55 -12.68 -30.83
C SER A 501 -23.66 -12.11 -29.93
N ASP A 502 -24.68 -11.49 -30.49
CA ASP A 502 -25.79 -10.96 -29.67
C ASP A 502 -26.54 -12.03 -28.88
N GLU A 503 -26.47 -13.29 -29.28
CA GLU A 503 -27.20 -14.41 -28.70
C GLU A 503 -26.30 -15.43 -27.99
N HIS A 504 -25.00 -15.52 -28.35
CA HIS A 504 -24.08 -16.53 -27.82
C HIS A 504 -22.80 -15.92 -27.31
N ILE A 505 -22.27 -16.47 -26.20
CA ILE A 505 -20.96 -16.14 -25.64
C ILE A 505 -20.15 -17.43 -25.52
N ASP A 506 -18.96 -17.44 -26.13
CA ASP A 506 -17.96 -18.46 -25.89
C ASP A 506 -17.03 -17.96 -24.79
N ILE A 507 -16.90 -18.73 -23.73
CA ILE A 507 -16.04 -18.41 -22.58
C ILE A 507 -15.00 -19.53 -22.40
N ARG A 508 -13.84 -19.13 -21.90
CA ARG A 508 -12.84 -20.03 -21.34
C ARG A 508 -12.60 -19.64 -19.89
N LEU A 509 -12.78 -20.59 -18.97
CA LEU A 509 -12.47 -20.36 -17.56
C LEU A 509 -10.96 -20.32 -17.36
N ARG A 510 -10.49 -19.38 -16.56
CA ARG A 510 -9.09 -19.28 -16.12
C ARG A 510 -8.88 -19.88 -14.74
N VAL A 511 -9.95 -20.21 -14.05
CA VAL A 511 -9.98 -20.86 -12.74
C VAL A 511 -10.86 -22.11 -12.84
N PRO A 512 -10.52 -23.21 -12.17
CA PRO A 512 -11.36 -24.40 -12.11
C PRO A 512 -12.79 -24.05 -11.61
N THR A 513 -13.79 -24.78 -12.09
CA THR A 513 -15.20 -24.54 -11.74
C THR A 513 -15.44 -24.63 -10.23
N ASP A 514 -14.78 -25.57 -9.55
CA ASP A 514 -14.87 -25.73 -8.09
C ASP A 514 -14.30 -24.51 -7.33
N ASP A 515 -13.18 -23.96 -7.82
CA ASP A 515 -12.60 -22.73 -7.25
C ASP A 515 -13.52 -21.52 -7.46
N LEU A 516 -14.14 -21.42 -8.64
CA LEU A 516 -15.10 -20.36 -8.95
C LEU A 516 -16.32 -20.43 -8.02
N LYS A 517 -16.80 -21.66 -7.74
CA LYS A 517 -17.88 -21.91 -6.79
C LYS A 517 -17.48 -21.48 -5.38
N GLY A 518 -16.31 -21.91 -4.92
CA GLY A 518 -15.77 -21.50 -3.61
C GLY A 518 -15.64 -19.99 -3.47
N MET A 519 -15.17 -19.29 -4.50
CA MET A 519 -15.08 -17.83 -4.54
C MET A 519 -16.46 -17.15 -4.48
N ALA A 520 -17.48 -17.71 -5.14
CA ALA A 520 -18.85 -17.20 -5.09
C ALA A 520 -19.48 -17.40 -3.71
N GLU A 521 -19.25 -18.54 -3.07
CA GLU A 521 -19.69 -18.84 -1.71
C GLU A 521 -19.03 -17.90 -0.69
N GLN A 522 -17.71 -17.67 -0.78
CA GLN A 522 -17.00 -16.72 0.08
C GLN A 522 -17.55 -15.29 -0.07
N ARG A 523 -17.76 -14.81 -1.29
CA ARG A 523 -18.37 -13.49 -1.51
C ARG A 523 -19.77 -13.39 -0.91
N THR A 524 -20.55 -14.45 -1.04
CA THR A 524 -21.90 -14.51 -0.46
C THR A 524 -21.84 -14.50 1.06
N ALA A 525 -20.91 -15.22 1.68
CA ALA A 525 -20.69 -15.22 3.12
C ALA A 525 -20.28 -13.82 3.62
N ILE A 526 -19.33 -13.17 2.94
CA ILE A 526 -18.91 -11.80 3.23
C ILE A 526 -20.09 -10.83 3.12
N ALA A 527 -20.87 -10.92 2.03
CA ALA A 527 -22.04 -10.07 1.85
C ALA A 527 -23.08 -10.28 2.96
N LYS A 528 -23.38 -11.53 3.33
CA LYS A 528 -24.27 -11.87 4.44
C LYS A 528 -23.77 -11.35 5.78
N TYR A 529 -22.46 -11.49 6.05
CA TYR A 529 -21.84 -10.96 7.26
C TYR A 529 -21.99 -9.43 7.33
N VAL A 530 -21.66 -8.72 6.25
CA VAL A 530 -21.82 -7.26 6.16
C VAL A 530 -23.29 -6.87 6.34
N LEU A 531 -24.22 -7.54 5.67
CA LEU A 531 -25.66 -7.32 5.84
C LEU A 531 -26.13 -7.59 7.27
N GLY A 532 -25.61 -8.63 7.92
CA GLY A 532 -25.91 -8.96 9.33
C GLY A 532 -25.51 -7.86 10.31
N LYS A 533 -24.46 -7.08 10.02
CA LYS A 533 -24.06 -5.93 10.85
C LYS A 533 -25.08 -4.78 10.79
N PHE A 534 -25.90 -4.71 9.75
CA PHE A 534 -26.92 -3.66 9.61
C PHE A 534 -28.16 -3.88 10.48
N LYS A 535 -28.44 -5.10 11.00
CA LYS A 535 -29.69 -5.45 11.71
C LYS A 535 -30.93 -4.80 11.07
N PHE A 536 -31.01 -4.95 9.76
CA PHE A 536 -31.96 -4.20 8.96
C PHE A 536 -33.37 -4.80 9.04
N GLN A 537 -34.36 -3.98 9.38
CA GLN A 537 -35.77 -4.20 9.04
C GLN A 537 -36.14 -3.13 8.02
N PRO A 538 -36.55 -3.51 6.82
CA PRO A 538 -36.88 -2.52 5.80
C PRO A 538 -38.17 -1.78 6.17
N HIS A 539 -38.06 -0.49 6.45
CA HIS A 539 -39.18 0.43 6.46
C HIS A 539 -39.14 1.25 5.17
N GLU A 540 -40.30 1.37 4.50
CA GLU A 540 -40.41 2.20 3.29
C GLU A 540 -40.09 3.65 3.63
N GLY A 541 -39.06 4.22 2.96
CA GLY A 541 -38.70 5.63 3.06
C GLY A 541 -37.36 5.95 3.71
N GLU A 542 -36.54 4.96 4.08
CA GLU A 542 -35.25 5.22 4.71
C GLU A 542 -34.11 5.51 3.71
N GLN A 543 -33.22 6.41 4.15
CA GLN A 543 -32.01 6.81 3.42
C GLN A 543 -30.91 5.74 3.49
N ASP A 544 -29.93 5.83 2.60
CA ASP A 544 -28.73 4.98 2.58
C ASP A 544 -28.09 4.85 3.97
N ILE A 545 -27.75 3.62 4.36
CA ILE A 545 -27.19 3.30 5.68
C ILE A 545 -25.69 3.07 5.55
N MET A 546 -24.93 3.60 6.50
CA MET A 546 -23.49 3.41 6.60
C MET A 546 -23.15 2.49 7.78
N VAL A 547 -22.31 1.49 7.56
CA VAL A 547 -21.81 0.59 8.60
C VAL A 547 -20.30 0.45 8.51
N ASN A 548 -19.66 0.49 9.66
CA ASN A 548 -18.24 0.20 9.81
C ASN A 548 -18.05 -1.19 10.43
N PHE A 549 -17.05 -1.91 9.95
CA PHE A 549 -16.65 -3.20 10.49
C PHE A 549 -15.13 -3.35 10.37
N SER A 550 -14.55 -4.10 11.30
CA SER A 550 -13.14 -4.41 11.30
C SER A 550 -12.84 -5.50 10.26
N LEU A 551 -11.80 -5.32 9.45
CA LEU A 551 -11.27 -6.37 8.59
C LEU A 551 -10.90 -7.63 9.38
N THR A 552 -10.45 -7.48 10.63
CA THR A 552 -10.13 -8.58 11.53
C THR A 552 -11.37 -9.40 11.88
N GLU A 553 -12.51 -8.75 12.17
CA GLU A 553 -13.78 -9.43 12.43
C GLU A 553 -14.31 -10.15 11.18
N LEU A 554 -14.09 -9.57 9.99
CA LEU A 554 -14.50 -10.17 8.73
C LEU A 554 -13.74 -11.47 8.42
N VAL A 555 -12.48 -11.58 8.85
CA VAL A 555 -11.63 -12.77 8.63
C VAL A 555 -11.91 -13.85 9.67
N MET A 556 -12.38 -13.49 10.88
CA MET A 556 -12.67 -14.43 11.96
C MET A 556 -14.11 -14.95 11.97
N GLY A 557 -15.05 -14.29 11.30
CA GLY A 557 -16.46 -14.69 11.18
C GLY A 557 -16.76 -15.38 9.88
#